data_bd46197802906b4a4d930911ebe296bd
#
_entry.id   bd46197802906b4a4d930911ebe296bd
#
_cell.length_a   1.000
_cell.length_b   1.000
_cell.length_c   1.000
_cell.angle_alpha   90.00
_cell.angle_beta   90.00
_cell.angle_gamma   90.00
#
_symmetry.space_group_name_H-M   'P 1'
#
loop_
_entity.id
_entity.type
_entity.pdbx_description
1 polymer ?
#
loop_
_entity_poly.entity_id
_entity_poly.type
_entity_poly.pdbx_seq_one_letter_code
_entity_poly.pdbx_strand_id
1 'polypeptide(L)'
;MKRTILFLLLFCSVLAFSQQKEMAENFWKGNFDKTIEIGNKILETEPKDFETILFIAKAENERGNFKNAIPYLESAKKLMKEDWQKSWTFLETAKNSFGVGNIEDAKKNYKEALKISGTKNSVKELKKFGMLTGLDEFFKNWKIRESKNIIFHFEDKISEQEIERIVKTRQNAFEEINSFFNSNLPKKIDFFVWDLNESFNAVLNRNLGFSDSVLCISHNRLAQTPGHEIAHNISFWKNNINFRTKFINEGIGVCFDKQKNNKLQNAQKVYKNNPIDIKEIWKNQTKLADDILYPIAGAFVDLLVKYDKEKFLQLNENQTYENASKIYGAKIDEIIENFTLKLK
;
A
#
# COMPACT_ATOMS: atom_id res chain seq x y z
N MET A 1 25.46 -7.45 47.34
CA MET A 1 24.90 -6.30 46.56
C MET A 1 25.50 -6.13 45.17
N LYS A 2 26.81 -5.96 44.97
CA LYS A 2 27.41 -5.75 43.63
C LYS A 2 27.14 -6.89 42.62
N ARG A 3 27.19 -8.17 43.03
CA ARG A 3 26.88 -9.32 42.16
C ARG A 3 25.40 -9.41 41.75
N THR A 4 24.48 -9.06 42.64
CA THR A 4 23.03 -9.10 42.37
C THR A 4 22.63 -7.99 41.39
N ILE A 5 23.24 -6.80 41.50
CA ILE A 5 23.03 -5.69 40.56
C ILE A 5 23.57 -6.03 39.17
N LEU A 6 24.74 -6.68 39.08
CA LEU A 6 25.31 -7.09 37.80
C LEU A 6 24.45 -8.15 37.09
N PHE A 7 23.86 -9.08 37.85
CA PHE A 7 22.96 -10.11 37.32
C PHE A 7 21.63 -9.52 36.82
N LEU A 8 21.09 -8.53 37.55
CA LEU A 8 19.87 -7.79 37.11
C LEU A 8 20.14 -6.98 35.84
N LEU A 9 21.26 -6.29 35.71
CA LEU A 9 21.63 -5.52 34.53
C LEU A 9 21.84 -6.43 33.31
N LEU A 10 22.49 -7.59 33.48
CA LEU A 10 22.64 -8.59 32.40
C LEU A 10 21.29 -9.18 31.99
N PHE A 11 20.37 -9.43 32.92
CA PHE A 11 19.07 -9.98 32.61
C PHE A 11 18.17 -8.96 31.90
N CYS A 12 18.23 -7.68 32.27
CA CYS A 12 17.54 -6.59 31.57
C CYS A 12 18.05 -6.39 30.14
N SER A 13 19.38 -6.48 29.90
CA SER A 13 19.94 -6.30 28.57
C SER A 13 19.59 -7.47 27.61
N VAL A 14 19.51 -8.69 28.11
CA VAL A 14 19.10 -9.87 27.32
C VAL A 14 17.60 -9.79 26.96
N LEU A 15 16.76 -9.32 27.89
CA LEU A 15 15.34 -9.13 27.63
C LEU A 15 15.09 -8.01 26.61
N ALA A 16 15.79 -6.89 26.72
CA ALA A 16 15.68 -5.77 25.76
C ALA A 16 16.08 -6.20 24.34
N PHE A 17 17.20 -6.93 24.21
CA PHE A 17 17.64 -7.46 22.92
C PHE A 17 16.62 -8.46 22.30
N SER A 18 16.02 -9.32 23.15
CA SER A 18 14.96 -10.24 22.70
C SER A 18 13.72 -9.50 22.19
N GLN A 19 13.31 -8.43 22.87
CA GLN A 19 12.16 -7.61 22.47
C GLN A 19 12.42 -6.81 21.19
N GLN A 20 13.62 -6.23 21.02
CA GLN A 20 14.01 -5.55 19.77
C GLN A 20 13.98 -6.51 18.58
N LYS A 21 14.47 -7.74 18.74
CA LYS A 21 14.40 -8.75 17.70
C LYS A 21 12.94 -9.11 17.35
N GLU A 22 12.11 -9.33 18.35
CA GLU A 22 10.68 -9.61 18.15
C GLU A 22 9.97 -8.45 17.44
N MET A 23 10.26 -7.21 17.84
CA MET A 23 9.74 -5.99 17.19
C MET A 23 10.12 -5.94 15.71
N ALA A 24 11.39 -6.16 15.38
CA ALA A 24 11.88 -6.17 14.01
C ALA A 24 11.24 -7.30 13.18
N GLU A 25 11.11 -8.52 13.74
CA GLU A 25 10.44 -9.64 13.07
C GLU A 25 8.98 -9.34 12.76
N ASN A 26 8.25 -8.70 13.68
CA ASN A 26 6.86 -8.29 13.43
C ASN A 26 6.78 -7.22 12.35
N PHE A 27 7.68 -6.24 12.33
CA PHE A 27 7.76 -5.24 11.27
C PHE A 27 7.91 -5.88 9.88
N TRP A 28 8.85 -6.81 9.73
CA TRP A 28 9.10 -7.48 8.44
C TRP A 28 7.99 -8.43 8.00
N LYS A 29 7.15 -8.87 8.93
CA LYS A 29 5.92 -9.63 8.66
C LYS A 29 4.72 -8.73 8.32
N GLY A 30 4.87 -7.40 8.40
CA GLY A 30 3.78 -6.44 8.22
C GLY A 30 2.84 -6.31 9.43
N ASN A 31 3.20 -6.86 10.57
CA ASN A 31 2.44 -6.77 11.83
C ASN A 31 2.76 -5.44 12.55
N PHE A 32 2.43 -4.34 11.91
CA PHE A 32 2.82 -3.00 12.37
C PHE A 32 2.25 -2.64 13.74
N ASP A 33 1.00 -3.03 14.05
CA ASP A 33 0.41 -2.82 15.38
C ASP A 33 1.24 -3.47 16.48
N LYS A 34 1.67 -4.71 16.25
CA LYS A 34 2.50 -5.43 17.21
C LYS A 34 3.89 -4.84 17.32
N THR A 35 4.46 -4.36 16.21
CA THR A 35 5.72 -3.61 16.20
C THR A 35 5.64 -2.37 17.09
N ILE A 36 4.58 -1.57 16.96
CA ILE A 36 4.36 -0.36 17.75
C ILE A 36 4.14 -0.70 19.24
N GLU A 37 3.33 -1.73 19.53
CA GLU A 37 3.09 -2.19 20.91
C GLU A 37 4.40 -2.57 21.62
N ILE A 38 5.21 -3.42 20.97
CA ILE A 38 6.50 -3.87 21.54
C ILE A 38 7.45 -2.69 21.67
N GLY A 39 7.55 -1.85 20.64
CA GLY A 39 8.41 -0.68 20.65
C GLY A 39 8.07 0.29 21.80
N ASN A 40 6.79 0.57 22.03
CA ASN A 40 6.37 1.42 23.15
C ASN A 40 6.78 0.84 24.52
N LYS A 41 6.69 -0.49 24.69
CA LYS A 41 7.17 -1.15 25.93
C LYS A 41 8.68 -1.01 26.12
N ILE A 42 9.46 -1.11 25.04
CA ILE A 42 10.91 -0.88 25.11
C ILE A 42 11.18 0.58 25.53
N LEU A 43 10.48 1.55 24.96
CA LEU A 43 10.69 2.96 25.28
C LEU A 43 10.29 3.36 26.71
N GLU A 44 9.49 2.56 27.44
CA GLU A 44 9.24 2.75 28.86
C GLU A 44 10.53 2.63 29.70
N THR A 45 11.44 1.75 29.29
CA THR A 45 12.73 1.52 29.99
C THR A 45 13.90 2.19 29.31
N GLU A 46 13.86 2.32 27.98
CA GLU A 46 14.92 2.88 27.14
C GLU A 46 14.38 4.00 26.24
N PRO A 47 13.98 5.16 26.80
CA PRO A 47 13.24 6.21 26.09
C PRO A 47 14.04 6.91 24.98
N LYS A 48 15.33 6.65 24.87
CA LYS A 48 16.24 7.21 23.86
C LYS A 48 16.81 6.14 22.92
N ASP A 49 16.26 4.93 22.91
CA ASP A 49 16.72 3.90 21.98
C ASP A 49 16.33 4.28 20.55
N PHE A 50 17.35 4.64 19.78
CA PHE A 50 17.19 5.17 18.42
C PHE A 50 16.52 4.16 17.48
N GLU A 51 16.92 2.89 17.54
CA GLU A 51 16.39 1.85 16.65
C GLU A 51 14.90 1.63 16.89
N THR A 52 14.50 1.51 18.15
CA THR A 52 13.09 1.36 18.53
C THR A 52 12.25 2.55 18.08
N ILE A 53 12.72 3.79 18.33
CA ILE A 53 12.05 5.01 17.87
C ILE A 53 11.86 5.00 16.35
N LEU A 54 12.90 4.63 15.60
CA LEU A 54 12.85 4.58 14.15
C LEU A 54 11.90 3.47 13.64
N PHE A 55 11.89 2.28 14.27
CA PHE A 55 10.97 1.20 13.90
C PHE A 55 9.50 1.59 14.13
N ILE A 56 9.20 2.28 15.22
CA ILE A 56 7.84 2.78 15.46
C ILE A 56 7.45 3.81 14.38
N ALA A 57 8.33 4.76 14.08
CA ALA A 57 8.09 5.74 13.02
C ALA A 57 7.82 5.08 11.67
N LYS A 58 8.63 4.06 11.31
CA LYS A 58 8.44 3.27 10.09
C LYS A 58 7.10 2.55 10.08
N ALA A 59 6.74 1.89 11.18
CA ALA A 59 5.49 1.15 11.29
C ALA A 59 4.27 2.07 11.15
N GLU A 60 4.31 3.25 11.75
CA GLU A 60 3.25 4.26 11.59
C GLU A 60 3.17 4.79 10.16
N ASN A 61 4.29 5.04 9.49
CA ASN A 61 4.32 5.43 8.08
C ASN A 61 3.72 4.34 7.17
N GLU A 62 4.12 3.08 7.35
CA GLU A 62 3.62 1.94 6.56
C GLU A 62 2.10 1.70 6.75
N ARG A 63 1.53 2.16 7.86
CA ARG A 63 0.08 2.16 8.11
C ARG A 63 -0.65 3.38 7.55
N GLY A 64 0.08 4.40 7.06
CA GLY A 64 -0.50 5.69 6.69
C GLY A 64 -0.88 6.58 7.89
N ASN A 65 -0.47 6.23 9.10
CA ASN A 65 -0.67 7.02 10.32
C ASN A 65 0.37 8.14 10.43
N PHE A 66 0.55 8.91 9.37
CA PHE A 66 1.63 9.88 9.24
C PHE A 66 1.74 10.86 10.41
N LYS A 67 0.61 11.28 10.99
CA LYS A 67 0.60 12.18 12.16
C LYS A 67 1.22 11.52 13.38
N ASN A 68 0.99 10.24 13.60
CA ASN A 68 1.53 9.50 14.73
C ASN A 68 3.05 9.27 14.58
N ALA A 69 3.57 9.18 13.36
CA ALA A 69 4.99 9.03 13.10
C ALA A 69 5.82 10.28 13.47
N ILE A 70 5.22 11.49 13.41
CA ILE A 70 5.93 12.77 13.58
C ILE A 70 6.74 12.82 14.88
N PRO A 71 6.20 12.57 16.09
CA PRO A 71 6.96 12.68 17.33
C PRO A 71 8.17 11.73 17.37
N TYR A 72 8.05 10.54 16.79
CA TYR A 72 9.15 9.59 16.70
C TYR A 72 10.22 10.04 15.71
N LEU A 73 9.83 10.60 14.55
CA LEU A 73 10.76 11.16 13.57
C LEU A 73 11.51 12.36 14.14
N GLU A 74 10.85 13.25 14.88
CA GLU A 74 11.51 14.37 15.55
C GLU A 74 12.48 13.90 16.65
N SER A 75 12.13 12.84 17.37
CA SER A 75 13.04 12.21 18.35
C SER A 75 14.23 11.56 17.66
N ALA A 76 14.02 10.83 16.55
CA ALA A 76 15.10 10.24 15.76
C ALA A 76 16.06 11.31 15.22
N LYS A 77 15.55 12.45 14.71
CA LYS A 77 16.38 13.58 14.26
C LYS A 77 17.27 14.14 15.35
N LYS A 78 16.81 14.19 16.59
CA LYS A 78 17.61 14.66 17.74
C LYS A 78 18.67 13.67 18.20
N LEU A 79 18.43 12.37 17.97
CA LEU A 79 19.26 11.29 18.47
C LEU A 79 20.27 10.75 17.43
N MET A 80 20.00 10.97 16.13
CA MET A 80 20.87 10.47 15.04
C MET A 80 22.28 11.03 15.12
N LYS A 81 23.27 10.16 15.07
CA LYS A 81 24.70 10.47 15.09
C LYS A 81 25.41 9.92 13.86
N GLU A 82 25.26 8.63 13.65
CA GLU A 82 25.89 7.88 12.59
C GLU A 82 25.20 8.09 11.24
N ASP A 83 25.93 7.93 10.15
CA ASP A 83 25.40 8.15 8.80
C ASP A 83 24.24 7.21 8.45
N TRP A 84 24.26 5.96 8.92
CA TRP A 84 23.12 5.06 8.72
C TRP A 84 21.86 5.55 9.43
N GLN A 85 21.98 6.14 10.62
CA GLN A 85 20.88 6.73 11.38
C GLN A 85 20.29 7.92 10.63
N LYS A 86 21.15 8.82 10.16
CA LYS A 86 20.76 9.99 9.38
C LYS A 86 20.07 9.58 8.08
N SER A 87 20.65 8.64 7.32
CA SER A 87 20.10 8.15 6.07
C SER A 87 18.66 7.60 6.23
N TRP A 88 18.44 6.73 7.22
CA TRP A 88 17.11 6.20 7.50
C TRP A 88 16.14 7.26 8.03
N THR A 89 16.59 8.14 8.92
CA THR A 89 15.72 9.20 9.49
C THR A 89 15.23 10.15 8.41
N PHE A 90 16.12 10.61 7.51
CA PHE A 90 15.74 11.48 6.42
C PHE A 90 14.83 10.76 5.41
N LEU A 91 15.09 9.50 5.09
CA LEU A 91 14.21 8.72 4.22
C LEU A 91 12.79 8.58 4.82
N GLU A 92 12.68 8.19 6.08
CA GLU A 92 11.37 8.03 6.72
C GLU A 92 10.65 9.38 6.91
N THR A 93 11.39 10.46 7.13
CA THR A 93 10.81 11.81 7.14
C THR A 93 10.30 12.20 5.74
N ALA A 94 11.06 11.88 4.68
CA ALA A 94 10.62 12.13 3.31
C ALA A 94 9.33 11.35 2.98
N LYS A 95 9.25 10.06 3.37
CA LYS A 95 8.03 9.25 3.21
C LYS A 95 6.84 9.87 3.95
N ASN A 96 7.05 10.27 5.20
CA ASN A 96 6.01 10.92 6.02
C ASN A 96 5.49 12.20 5.36
N SER A 97 6.41 13.10 4.99
CA SER A 97 6.07 14.37 4.35
C SER A 97 5.35 14.18 3.02
N PHE A 98 5.79 13.19 2.21
CA PHE A 98 5.12 12.83 0.96
C PHE A 98 3.70 12.30 1.20
N GLY A 99 3.54 11.42 2.20
CA GLY A 99 2.25 10.82 2.55
C GLY A 99 1.19 11.84 2.97
N VAL A 100 1.59 12.95 3.59
CA VAL A 100 0.67 14.06 3.93
C VAL A 100 0.57 15.14 2.84
N GLY A 101 1.24 14.96 1.69
CA GLY A 101 1.21 15.91 0.57
C GLY A 101 2.15 17.11 0.71
N ASN A 102 3.04 17.12 1.69
CA ASN A 102 4.08 18.16 1.82
C ASN A 102 5.27 17.81 0.91
N ILE A 103 5.11 18.04 -0.39
CA ILE A 103 6.06 17.62 -1.43
C ILE A 103 7.42 18.34 -1.29
N GLU A 104 7.43 19.62 -0.90
CA GLU A 104 8.67 20.38 -0.78
C GLU A 104 9.53 19.85 0.39
N ASP A 105 8.92 19.52 1.51
CA ASP A 105 9.64 18.92 2.63
C ASP A 105 10.07 17.48 2.32
N ALA A 106 9.25 16.71 1.59
CA ALA A 106 9.62 15.39 1.09
C ALA A 106 10.86 15.46 0.20
N LYS A 107 10.90 16.38 -0.79
CA LYS A 107 12.07 16.63 -1.66
C LYS A 107 13.31 17.03 -0.87
N LYS A 108 13.15 17.91 0.11
CA LYS A 108 14.26 18.36 0.97
C LYS A 108 14.88 17.19 1.70
N ASN A 109 14.08 16.41 2.41
CA ASN A 109 14.57 15.26 3.18
C ASN A 109 15.13 14.16 2.27
N TYR A 110 14.50 13.90 1.11
CA TYR A 110 15.04 12.98 0.11
C TYR A 110 16.44 13.40 -0.38
N LYS A 111 16.64 14.68 -0.70
CA LYS A 111 17.94 15.22 -1.11
C LYS A 111 18.99 15.16 0.01
N GLU A 112 18.60 15.39 1.27
CA GLU A 112 19.52 15.21 2.40
C GLU A 112 19.94 13.75 2.56
N ALA A 113 18.99 12.80 2.42
CA ALA A 113 19.33 11.38 2.47
C ALA A 113 20.28 10.95 1.34
N LEU A 114 20.15 11.51 0.13
CA LEU A 114 21.04 11.22 -1.01
C LEU A 114 22.50 11.66 -0.80
N LYS A 115 22.75 12.66 0.05
CA LYS A 115 24.10 13.16 0.36
C LYS A 115 24.88 12.25 1.31
N ILE A 116 24.22 11.30 1.94
CA ILE A 116 24.75 10.49 3.03
C ILE A 116 25.17 9.12 2.50
N SER A 117 26.37 8.67 2.87
CA SER A 117 26.82 7.30 2.66
C SER A 117 26.12 6.34 3.62
N GLY A 118 24.86 6.00 3.30
CA GLY A 118 24.05 5.09 4.11
C GLY A 118 24.42 3.61 3.96
N THR A 119 23.67 2.75 4.62
CA THR A 119 23.78 1.30 4.42
C THR A 119 23.28 0.90 3.03
N LYS A 120 23.73 -0.28 2.54
CA LYS A 120 23.22 -0.84 1.25
C LYS A 120 21.68 -0.84 1.20
N ASN A 121 21.05 -1.17 2.33
CA ASN A 121 19.59 -1.23 2.42
C ASN A 121 18.94 0.17 2.36
N SER A 122 19.48 1.16 3.10
CA SER A 122 18.92 2.52 3.05
C SER A 122 19.08 3.16 1.67
N VAL A 123 20.22 2.95 1.01
CA VAL A 123 20.46 3.44 -0.37
C VAL A 123 19.49 2.79 -1.36
N LYS A 124 19.26 1.48 -1.24
CA LYS A 124 18.29 0.76 -2.08
C LYS A 124 16.86 1.28 -1.88
N GLU A 125 16.44 1.44 -0.63
CA GLU A 125 15.09 1.94 -0.31
C GLU A 125 14.93 3.42 -0.71
N LEU A 126 15.96 4.22 -0.57
CA LEU A 126 15.97 5.61 -1.02
C LEU A 126 15.77 5.72 -2.55
N LYS A 127 16.51 4.92 -3.32
CA LYS A 127 16.33 4.84 -4.77
C LYS A 127 14.92 4.39 -5.15
N LYS A 128 14.43 3.33 -4.50
CA LYS A 128 13.06 2.84 -4.71
C LYS A 128 12.02 3.90 -4.40
N PHE A 129 12.17 4.63 -3.29
CA PHE A 129 11.27 5.71 -2.90
C PHE A 129 11.30 6.85 -3.92
N GLY A 130 12.47 7.31 -4.38
CA GLY A 130 12.58 8.33 -5.41
C GLY A 130 11.88 7.94 -6.72
N MET A 131 12.06 6.69 -7.16
CA MET A 131 11.41 6.15 -8.35
C MET A 131 9.90 6.00 -8.18
N LEU A 132 9.44 5.60 -6.99
CA LEU A 132 8.02 5.43 -6.70
C LEU A 132 7.28 6.77 -6.64
N THR A 133 7.91 7.79 -6.07
CA THR A 133 7.28 9.09 -5.79
C THR A 133 7.51 10.15 -6.86
N GLY A 134 8.31 9.86 -7.89
CA GLY A 134 8.69 10.84 -8.91
C GLY A 134 9.70 11.88 -8.41
N LEU A 135 10.34 11.67 -7.25
CA LEU A 135 11.37 12.56 -6.71
C LEU A 135 12.75 12.34 -7.32
N ASP A 136 12.96 11.22 -8.01
CA ASP A 136 14.19 10.92 -8.72
C ASP A 136 14.34 11.83 -9.96
N GLU A 137 15.58 12.19 -10.29
CA GLU A 137 15.92 13.01 -11.48
C GLU A 137 15.42 12.41 -12.80
N PHE A 138 15.14 11.12 -12.85
CA PHE A 138 14.52 10.44 -13.98
C PHE A 138 13.24 11.15 -14.45
N PHE A 139 12.43 11.67 -13.51
CA PHE A 139 11.14 12.29 -13.81
C PHE A 139 11.20 13.78 -14.14
N LYS A 140 12.39 14.40 -14.21
CA LYS A 140 12.56 15.86 -14.35
C LYS A 140 11.87 16.49 -15.57
N ASN A 141 11.72 15.72 -16.65
CA ASN A 141 11.12 16.20 -17.91
C ASN A 141 9.66 15.75 -18.08
N TRP A 142 9.08 15.07 -17.10
CA TRP A 142 7.71 14.62 -17.19
C TRP A 142 6.74 15.79 -17.13
N LYS A 143 5.69 15.71 -17.97
CA LYS A 143 4.63 16.72 -17.99
C LYS A 143 3.69 16.52 -16.82
N ILE A 144 3.33 17.59 -16.13
CA ILE A 144 2.42 17.53 -14.99
C ILE A 144 1.10 18.17 -15.37
N ARG A 145 0.00 17.52 -15.03
CA ARG A 145 -1.37 18.05 -15.09
C ARG A 145 -2.07 17.73 -13.77
N GLU A 146 -2.92 18.66 -13.36
CA GLU A 146 -3.63 18.52 -12.09
C GLU A 146 -5.13 18.57 -12.32
N SER A 147 -5.86 17.67 -11.66
CA SER A 147 -7.32 17.69 -11.56
C SER A 147 -7.76 17.88 -10.11
N LYS A 148 -9.06 17.78 -9.85
CA LYS A 148 -9.59 17.96 -8.50
C LYS A 148 -8.96 17.01 -7.47
N ASN A 149 -8.75 15.73 -7.84
CA ASN A 149 -8.34 14.67 -6.92
C ASN A 149 -7.04 13.97 -7.31
N ILE A 150 -6.46 14.27 -8.48
CA ILE A 150 -5.33 13.55 -9.03
C ILE A 150 -4.30 14.54 -9.58
N ILE A 151 -3.01 14.29 -9.29
CA ILE A 151 -1.87 14.91 -9.93
C ILE A 151 -1.30 13.91 -10.92
N PHE A 152 -1.35 14.22 -12.20
CA PHE A 152 -0.87 13.36 -13.26
C PHE A 152 0.55 13.69 -13.63
N HIS A 153 1.37 12.66 -13.77
CA HIS A 153 2.74 12.73 -14.26
C HIS A 153 2.81 11.92 -15.55
N PHE A 154 3.05 12.60 -16.68
CA PHE A 154 3.08 11.97 -18.01
C PHE A 154 4.50 11.92 -18.54
N GLU A 155 4.92 10.77 -19.06
CA GLU A 155 6.14 10.67 -19.86
C GLU A 155 6.09 11.69 -21.01
N ASP A 156 7.22 12.34 -21.32
CA ASP A 156 7.30 13.53 -22.18
C ASP A 156 6.73 13.35 -23.60
N LYS A 157 6.78 12.12 -24.11
CA LYS A 157 6.33 11.75 -25.47
C LYS A 157 4.82 11.63 -25.62
N ILE A 158 4.06 11.59 -24.53
CA ILE A 158 2.61 11.45 -24.60
C ILE A 158 1.99 12.72 -25.17
N SER A 159 1.10 12.57 -26.17
CA SER A 159 0.44 13.68 -26.86
C SER A 159 -0.54 14.43 -25.95
N GLU A 160 -0.75 15.72 -26.21
CA GLU A 160 -1.71 16.52 -25.43
C GLU A 160 -3.14 15.96 -25.53
N GLN A 161 -3.54 15.45 -26.68
CA GLN A 161 -4.86 14.82 -26.85
C GLN A 161 -5.05 13.60 -25.93
N GLU A 162 -4.01 12.74 -25.80
CA GLU A 162 -4.02 11.61 -24.88
C GLU A 162 -4.02 12.06 -23.42
N ILE A 163 -3.25 13.08 -23.10
CA ILE A 163 -3.22 13.70 -21.76
C ILE A 163 -4.62 14.14 -21.36
N GLU A 164 -5.30 14.93 -22.17
CA GLU A 164 -6.65 15.43 -21.90
C GLU A 164 -7.66 14.26 -21.71
N ARG A 165 -7.59 13.27 -22.59
CA ARG A 165 -8.44 12.06 -22.50
C ARG A 165 -8.22 11.31 -21.18
N ILE A 166 -6.95 11.13 -20.78
CA ILE A 166 -6.59 10.42 -19.53
C ILE A 166 -7.04 11.21 -18.33
N VAL A 167 -6.72 12.49 -18.25
CA VAL A 167 -7.13 13.36 -17.12
C VAL A 167 -8.65 13.29 -16.90
N LYS A 168 -9.42 13.48 -17.97
CA LYS A 168 -10.89 13.42 -17.90
C LYS A 168 -11.40 12.04 -17.44
N THR A 169 -10.92 10.97 -18.06
CA THR A 169 -11.45 9.62 -17.76
C THR A 169 -11.07 9.12 -16.37
N ARG A 170 -9.87 9.46 -15.87
CA ARG A 170 -9.42 9.04 -14.53
C ARG A 170 -10.04 9.89 -13.43
N GLN A 171 -10.25 11.20 -13.67
CA GLN A 171 -10.99 12.04 -12.73
C GLN A 171 -12.43 11.54 -12.58
N ASN A 172 -13.10 11.22 -13.69
CA ASN A 172 -14.46 10.66 -13.64
C ASN A 172 -14.47 9.32 -12.90
N ALA A 173 -13.48 8.43 -13.14
CA ALA A 173 -13.37 7.17 -12.43
C ALA A 173 -13.19 7.39 -10.92
N PHE A 174 -12.35 8.36 -10.53
CA PHE A 174 -12.19 8.71 -9.11
C PHE A 174 -13.52 9.12 -8.48
N GLU A 175 -14.26 10.03 -9.10
CA GLU A 175 -15.53 10.54 -8.57
C GLU A 175 -16.57 9.42 -8.42
N GLU A 176 -16.72 8.57 -9.43
CA GLU A 176 -17.65 7.44 -9.38
C GLU A 176 -17.25 6.41 -8.31
N ILE A 177 -15.97 6.05 -8.23
CA ILE A 177 -15.48 5.07 -7.24
C ILE A 177 -15.62 5.66 -5.83
N ASN A 178 -15.23 6.92 -5.64
CA ASN A 178 -15.31 7.55 -4.34
C ASN A 178 -16.74 7.84 -3.89
N SER A 179 -17.70 7.97 -4.81
CA SER A 179 -19.12 8.04 -4.44
C SER A 179 -19.62 6.75 -3.78
N PHE A 180 -18.99 5.62 -4.07
CA PHE A 180 -19.27 4.34 -3.43
C PHE A 180 -18.61 4.21 -2.05
N PHE A 181 -17.28 4.44 -1.97
CA PHE A 181 -16.50 4.26 -0.75
C PHE A 181 -16.63 5.42 0.24
N ASN A 182 -16.84 6.64 -0.25
CA ASN A 182 -16.82 7.87 0.55
C ASN A 182 -15.53 7.97 1.41
N SER A 183 -14.39 7.82 0.75
CA SER A 183 -13.07 7.84 1.37
C SER A 183 -12.50 9.25 1.44
N ASN A 184 -11.70 9.50 2.46
CA ASN A 184 -10.98 10.77 2.64
C ASN A 184 -9.47 10.52 2.56
N LEU A 185 -8.91 10.69 1.36
CA LEU A 185 -7.49 10.51 1.13
C LEU A 185 -6.68 11.65 1.77
N PRO A 186 -5.47 11.40 2.31
CA PRO A 186 -4.64 12.44 2.94
C PRO A 186 -4.12 13.48 1.95
N LYS A 187 -4.05 13.13 0.68
CA LYS A 187 -3.63 13.99 -0.44
C LYS A 187 -4.25 13.54 -1.76
N LYS A 188 -4.03 14.30 -2.84
CA LYS A 188 -4.35 13.87 -4.20
C LYS A 188 -3.52 12.63 -4.56
N ILE A 189 -4.03 11.78 -5.45
CA ILE A 189 -3.29 10.63 -5.99
C ILE A 189 -2.23 11.14 -6.96
N ASP A 190 -0.96 10.78 -6.77
CA ASP A 190 0.08 10.93 -7.79
C ASP A 190 -0.05 9.78 -8.79
N PHE A 191 -0.46 10.12 -10.01
CA PHE A 191 -0.80 9.17 -11.06
C PHE A 191 0.18 9.27 -12.22
N PHE A 192 1.13 8.31 -12.28
CA PHE A 192 2.16 8.25 -13.30
C PHE A 192 1.68 7.49 -14.52
N VAL A 193 1.84 8.07 -15.70
CA VAL A 193 1.45 7.48 -16.99
C VAL A 193 2.69 7.29 -17.87
N TRP A 194 2.99 6.04 -18.14
CA TRP A 194 4.12 5.60 -18.95
C TRP A 194 3.68 5.31 -20.38
N ASP A 195 4.41 5.84 -21.35
CA ASP A 195 4.09 5.69 -22.77
C ASP A 195 4.43 4.27 -23.26
N LEU A 196 5.64 3.81 -22.99
CA LEU A 196 6.14 2.52 -23.46
C LEU A 196 6.14 1.47 -22.34
N ASN A 197 5.67 0.26 -22.68
CA ASN A 197 5.74 -0.89 -21.79
C ASN A 197 7.19 -1.28 -21.45
N GLU A 198 8.12 -1.12 -22.42
CA GLU A 198 9.54 -1.41 -22.23
C GLU A 198 10.17 -0.51 -21.19
N SER A 199 9.94 0.80 -21.25
CA SER A 199 10.47 1.76 -20.23
C SER A 199 9.86 1.49 -18.88
N PHE A 200 8.57 1.24 -18.79
CA PHE A 200 7.90 0.86 -17.56
C PHE A 200 8.52 -0.39 -16.91
N ASN A 201 8.70 -1.45 -17.71
CA ASN A 201 9.28 -2.70 -17.24
C ASN A 201 10.76 -2.53 -16.85
N ALA A 202 11.56 -1.87 -17.69
CA ALA A 202 12.99 -1.69 -17.47
C ALA A 202 13.28 -0.87 -16.17
N VAL A 203 12.46 0.14 -15.89
CA VAL A 203 12.66 1.05 -14.76
C VAL A 203 12.06 0.51 -13.47
N LEU A 204 10.83 -0.02 -13.52
CA LEU A 204 10.08 -0.43 -12.33
C LEU A 204 10.13 -1.95 -12.07
N ASN A 205 10.69 -2.72 -13.01
CA ASN A 205 10.70 -4.18 -12.97
C ASN A 205 9.28 -4.76 -12.76
N ARG A 206 8.30 -4.22 -13.51
CA ARG A 206 6.88 -4.56 -13.45
C ARG A 206 6.31 -4.69 -14.86
N ASN A 207 5.36 -5.60 -15.03
CA ASN A 207 4.64 -5.81 -16.30
C ASN A 207 3.24 -5.19 -16.30
N LEU A 208 2.67 -4.96 -15.14
CA LEU A 208 1.34 -4.39 -14.93
C LEU A 208 1.44 -3.12 -14.10
N GLY A 209 0.48 -2.22 -14.28
CA GLY A 209 0.31 -1.08 -13.39
C GLY A 209 0.17 -1.54 -11.95
N PHE A 210 0.46 -0.65 -11.03
CA PHE A 210 0.35 -0.93 -9.60
C PHE A 210 0.08 0.36 -8.83
N SER A 211 -0.41 0.21 -7.61
CA SER A 211 -0.58 1.31 -6.65
C SER A 211 0.22 1.09 -5.38
N ASP A 212 0.69 2.17 -4.80
CA ASP A 212 1.04 2.27 -3.39
C ASP A 212 -0.04 3.10 -2.70
N SER A 213 -1.03 2.43 -2.15
CA SER A 213 -2.20 3.10 -1.61
C SER A 213 -1.89 3.89 -0.35
N VAL A 214 -0.87 3.50 0.43
CA VAL A 214 -0.44 4.24 1.62
C VAL A 214 0.04 5.63 1.25
N LEU A 215 0.85 5.73 0.19
CA LEU A 215 1.39 6.99 -0.31
C LEU A 215 0.48 7.68 -1.33
N CYS A 216 -0.71 7.15 -1.63
CA CYS A 216 -1.61 7.64 -2.68
C CYS A 216 -0.88 7.76 -4.03
N ILE A 217 -0.25 6.69 -4.48
CA ILE A 217 0.50 6.64 -5.75
C ILE A 217 -0.06 5.56 -6.65
N SER A 218 0.03 5.79 -7.96
CA SER A 218 -0.33 4.81 -8.99
C SER A 218 0.61 4.96 -10.19
N HIS A 219 1.23 3.87 -10.63
CA HIS A 219 1.99 3.80 -11.86
C HIS A 219 1.22 3.01 -12.90
N ASN A 220 0.97 3.59 -14.06
CA ASN A 220 0.08 3.04 -15.07
C ASN A 220 0.72 3.08 -16.45
N ARG A 221 0.47 2.06 -17.24
CA ARG A 221 0.79 2.11 -18.66
C ARG A 221 -0.27 2.92 -19.41
N LEU A 222 0.10 3.55 -20.51
CA LEU A 222 -0.80 4.38 -21.32
C LEU A 222 -2.12 3.67 -21.68
N ALA A 223 -2.03 2.38 -22.06
CA ALA A 223 -3.18 1.57 -22.45
C ALA A 223 -3.97 0.97 -21.27
N GLN A 224 -3.58 1.25 -20.02
CA GLN A 224 -4.27 0.68 -18.86
C GLN A 224 -5.65 1.27 -18.69
N THR A 225 -6.59 0.43 -18.28
CA THR A 225 -7.99 0.82 -18.08
C THR A 225 -8.17 1.80 -16.93
N PRO A 226 -9.17 2.70 -17.00
CA PRO A 226 -9.44 3.63 -15.94
C PRO A 226 -10.13 2.94 -14.75
N GLY A 227 -9.62 3.16 -13.56
CA GLY A 227 -10.32 2.78 -12.34
C GLY A 227 -9.59 1.78 -11.45
N HIS A 228 -8.92 0.77 -12.00
CA HIS A 228 -8.32 -0.32 -11.23
C HIS A 228 -7.38 0.21 -10.12
N GLU A 229 -6.32 0.92 -10.47
CA GLU A 229 -5.35 1.44 -9.51
C GLU A 229 -5.93 2.57 -8.63
N ILE A 230 -6.91 3.31 -9.15
CA ILE A 230 -7.65 4.33 -8.40
C ILE A 230 -8.50 3.66 -7.32
N ALA A 231 -9.13 2.53 -7.63
CA ALA A 231 -9.94 1.77 -6.67
C ALA A 231 -9.11 1.27 -5.49
N HIS A 232 -7.87 0.82 -5.73
CA HIS A 232 -6.96 0.43 -4.66
C HIS A 232 -6.65 1.59 -3.71
N ASN A 233 -6.35 2.79 -4.25
CA ASN A 233 -6.10 3.96 -3.44
C ASN A 233 -7.34 4.37 -2.62
N ILE A 234 -8.49 4.45 -3.26
CA ILE A 234 -9.72 4.89 -2.60
C ILE A 234 -10.18 3.88 -1.55
N SER A 235 -10.22 2.58 -1.88
CA SER A 235 -10.67 1.54 -0.94
C SER A 235 -9.78 1.43 0.28
N PHE A 236 -8.47 1.66 0.14
CA PHE A 236 -7.54 1.68 1.27
C PHE A 236 -7.90 2.77 2.28
N TRP A 237 -8.10 4.00 1.80
CA TRP A 237 -8.36 5.17 2.65
C TRP A 237 -9.80 5.25 3.17
N LYS A 238 -10.66 4.29 2.81
CA LYS A 238 -11.98 4.18 3.45
C LYS A 238 -11.86 3.96 4.96
N ASN A 239 -10.97 3.04 5.37
CA ASN A 239 -10.87 2.61 6.76
C ASN A 239 -9.42 2.28 7.18
N ASN A 240 -8.40 2.72 6.45
CA ASN A 240 -6.99 2.34 6.67
C ASN A 240 -6.87 0.81 6.81
N ILE A 241 -7.04 0.09 5.70
CA ILE A 241 -7.15 -1.37 5.68
C ILE A 241 -5.98 -2.05 6.41
N ASN A 242 -6.27 -2.76 7.50
CA ASN A 242 -5.26 -3.47 8.28
C ASN A 242 -4.85 -4.80 7.65
N PHE A 243 -5.79 -5.52 7.03
CA PHE A 243 -5.53 -6.83 6.42
C PHE A 243 -6.11 -6.90 5.02
N ARG A 244 -5.24 -6.90 4.01
CA ARG A 244 -5.60 -7.14 2.62
C ARG A 244 -5.34 -8.58 2.24
N THR A 245 -6.29 -9.18 1.52
CA THR A 245 -6.04 -10.43 0.82
C THR A 245 -5.97 -10.15 -0.68
N LYS A 246 -5.07 -10.84 -1.40
CA LYS A 246 -4.93 -10.63 -2.83
C LYS A 246 -6.27 -10.84 -3.56
N PHE A 247 -7.04 -11.86 -3.15
CA PHE A 247 -8.33 -12.18 -3.77
C PHE A 247 -9.33 -11.01 -3.70
N ILE A 248 -9.58 -10.45 -2.52
CA ILE A 248 -10.53 -9.33 -2.38
C ILE A 248 -9.95 -8.02 -2.92
N ASN A 249 -8.68 -7.75 -2.67
CA ASN A 249 -8.05 -6.50 -3.10
C ASN A 249 -8.04 -6.36 -4.63
N GLU A 250 -7.57 -7.39 -5.36
CA GLU A 250 -7.60 -7.39 -6.83
C GLU A 250 -9.04 -7.46 -7.36
N GLY A 251 -9.90 -8.17 -6.64
CA GLY A 251 -11.34 -8.17 -6.91
C GLY A 251 -11.95 -6.77 -6.88
N ILE A 252 -11.55 -5.91 -5.94
CA ILE A 252 -11.93 -4.49 -5.87
C ILE A 252 -11.44 -3.75 -7.13
N GLY A 253 -10.15 -3.88 -7.45
CA GLY A 253 -9.58 -3.25 -8.66
C GLY A 253 -10.39 -3.57 -9.91
N VAL A 254 -10.67 -4.86 -10.15
CA VAL A 254 -11.46 -5.31 -11.32
C VAL A 254 -12.93 -4.94 -11.23
N CYS A 255 -13.53 -5.00 -10.03
CA CYS A 255 -14.95 -4.64 -9.84
C CYS A 255 -15.23 -3.19 -10.22
N PHE A 256 -14.36 -2.29 -9.78
CA PHE A 256 -14.52 -0.84 -9.99
C PHE A 256 -13.80 -0.32 -11.24
N ASP A 257 -13.08 -1.18 -11.98
CA ASP A 257 -12.53 -0.81 -13.27
C ASP A 257 -13.63 -0.46 -14.29
N LYS A 258 -13.39 0.59 -15.06
CA LYS A 258 -14.36 1.14 -16.00
C LYS A 258 -14.35 0.46 -17.38
N GLN A 259 -13.93 -0.79 -17.43
CA GLN A 259 -14.08 -1.61 -18.64
C GLN A 259 -15.56 -1.96 -18.88
N LYS A 260 -16.00 -1.75 -20.13
CA LYS A 260 -17.32 -2.19 -20.60
C LYS A 260 -17.30 -3.69 -20.90
N ASN A 261 -17.24 -4.54 -19.89
CA ASN A 261 -17.31 -5.98 -20.05
C ASN A 261 -18.24 -6.62 -19.01
N ASN A 262 -18.74 -7.81 -19.35
CA ASN A 262 -19.52 -8.61 -18.39
C ASN A 262 -18.53 -9.41 -17.51
N LYS A 263 -18.34 -8.96 -16.28
CA LYS A 263 -17.42 -9.58 -15.32
C LYS A 263 -17.72 -11.06 -15.09
N LEU A 264 -19.00 -11.41 -14.95
CA LEU A 264 -19.39 -12.80 -14.73
C LEU A 264 -19.06 -13.67 -15.95
N GLN A 265 -19.35 -13.23 -17.18
CA GLN A 265 -18.99 -13.99 -18.38
C GLN A 265 -17.49 -14.17 -18.54
N ASN A 266 -16.69 -13.15 -18.19
CA ASN A 266 -15.23 -13.28 -18.20
C ASN A 266 -14.75 -14.30 -17.17
N ALA A 267 -15.30 -14.26 -15.95
CA ALA A 267 -15.00 -15.23 -14.92
C ALA A 267 -15.38 -16.66 -15.32
N GLN A 268 -16.56 -16.86 -15.95
CA GLN A 268 -17.01 -18.15 -16.47
C GLN A 268 -16.02 -18.75 -17.51
N LYS A 269 -15.58 -17.91 -18.46
CA LYS A 269 -14.60 -18.34 -19.49
C LYS A 269 -13.29 -18.83 -18.85
N VAL A 270 -12.81 -18.11 -17.84
CA VAL A 270 -11.57 -18.48 -17.14
C VAL A 270 -11.78 -19.72 -16.27
N TYR A 271 -12.85 -19.75 -15.50
CA TYR A 271 -13.17 -20.85 -14.59
C TYR A 271 -13.36 -22.20 -15.31
N LYS A 272 -13.98 -22.19 -16.50
CA LYS A 272 -14.18 -23.39 -17.32
C LYS A 272 -12.88 -24.13 -17.60
N ASN A 273 -11.78 -23.40 -17.84
CA ASN A 273 -10.48 -23.97 -18.14
C ASN A 273 -9.60 -24.15 -16.89
N ASN A 274 -9.91 -23.42 -15.81
CA ASN A 274 -9.15 -23.39 -14.56
C ASN A 274 -10.12 -23.44 -13.38
N PRO A 275 -10.78 -24.57 -13.09
CA PRO A 275 -11.66 -24.67 -11.94
C PRO A 275 -10.85 -24.53 -10.65
N ILE A 276 -11.31 -23.68 -9.76
CA ILE A 276 -10.65 -23.33 -8.50
C ILE A 276 -11.62 -23.42 -7.33
N ASP A 277 -11.12 -23.70 -6.14
CA ASP A 277 -11.86 -23.55 -4.89
C ASP A 277 -11.69 -22.12 -4.37
N ILE A 278 -12.76 -21.32 -4.49
CA ILE A 278 -12.75 -19.90 -4.12
C ILE A 278 -12.49 -19.70 -2.64
N LYS A 279 -13.12 -20.53 -1.80
CA LYS A 279 -12.95 -20.47 -0.35
C LYS A 279 -11.52 -20.76 0.07
N GLU A 280 -10.95 -21.82 -0.50
CA GLU A 280 -9.57 -22.23 -0.24
C GLU A 280 -8.55 -21.13 -0.66
N ILE A 281 -8.73 -20.55 -1.86
CA ILE A 281 -7.85 -19.50 -2.36
C ILE A 281 -7.94 -18.25 -1.49
N TRP A 282 -9.14 -17.85 -1.11
CA TRP A 282 -9.33 -16.68 -0.26
C TRP A 282 -8.72 -16.88 1.12
N LYS A 283 -9.03 -18.01 1.77
CA LYS A 283 -8.60 -18.34 3.13
C LYS A 283 -7.08 -18.51 3.25
N ASN A 284 -6.49 -19.28 2.34
CA ASN A 284 -5.07 -19.63 2.40
C ASN A 284 -4.18 -18.71 1.56
N GLN A 285 -4.78 -17.70 0.89
CA GLN A 285 -4.10 -16.77 -0.01
C GLN A 285 -3.21 -17.50 -1.04
N THR A 286 -3.71 -18.61 -1.58
CA THR A 286 -3.02 -19.44 -2.56
C THR A 286 -2.65 -18.60 -3.79
N LYS A 287 -1.39 -18.67 -4.20
CA LYS A 287 -0.91 -17.93 -5.37
C LYS A 287 -1.48 -18.54 -6.66
N LEU A 288 -2.22 -17.72 -7.39
CA LEU A 288 -2.67 -18.00 -8.75
C LEU A 288 -2.08 -16.98 -9.72
N ALA A 289 -2.02 -17.35 -11.00
CA ALA A 289 -1.70 -16.41 -12.06
C ALA A 289 -2.77 -15.30 -12.14
N ASP A 290 -2.36 -14.08 -12.46
CA ASP A 290 -3.23 -12.91 -12.41
C ASP A 290 -4.38 -12.99 -13.42
N ASP A 291 -4.15 -13.60 -14.58
CA ASP A 291 -5.15 -13.85 -15.63
C ASP A 291 -6.25 -14.84 -15.20
N ILE A 292 -6.00 -15.67 -14.20
CA ILE A 292 -6.98 -16.56 -13.58
C ILE A 292 -7.66 -15.85 -12.41
N LEU A 293 -6.88 -15.27 -11.52
CA LEU A 293 -7.38 -14.68 -10.27
C LEU A 293 -8.29 -13.48 -10.53
N TYR A 294 -7.85 -12.53 -11.34
CA TYR A 294 -8.48 -11.21 -11.49
C TYR A 294 -9.93 -11.29 -12.01
N PRO A 295 -10.23 -12.05 -13.09
CA PRO A 295 -11.60 -12.15 -13.56
C PRO A 295 -12.56 -12.75 -12.53
N ILE A 296 -12.12 -13.81 -11.84
CA ILE A 296 -12.94 -14.50 -10.84
C ILE A 296 -13.14 -13.63 -9.61
N ALA A 297 -12.07 -13.05 -9.07
CA ALA A 297 -12.13 -12.16 -7.92
C ALA A 297 -12.99 -10.92 -8.21
N GLY A 298 -12.85 -10.31 -9.38
CA GLY A 298 -13.65 -9.15 -9.78
C GLY A 298 -15.15 -9.45 -9.87
N ALA A 299 -15.52 -10.60 -10.44
CA ALA A 299 -16.92 -11.04 -10.50
C ALA A 299 -17.47 -11.39 -9.10
N PHE A 300 -16.65 -11.96 -8.22
CA PHE A 300 -17.04 -12.27 -6.85
C PHE A 300 -17.26 -11.00 -6.03
N VAL A 301 -16.36 -10.03 -6.11
CA VAL A 301 -16.54 -8.73 -5.43
C VAL A 301 -17.76 -7.99 -5.97
N ASP A 302 -18.00 -7.99 -7.28
CA ASP A 302 -19.22 -7.41 -7.89
C ASP A 302 -20.50 -8.06 -7.32
N LEU A 303 -20.46 -9.38 -7.09
CA LEU A 303 -21.57 -10.09 -6.43
C LEU A 303 -21.75 -9.63 -4.97
N LEU A 304 -20.67 -9.54 -4.18
CA LEU A 304 -20.75 -9.10 -2.79
C LEU A 304 -21.27 -7.67 -2.65
N VAL A 305 -20.81 -6.76 -3.52
CA VAL A 305 -21.25 -5.37 -3.58
C VAL A 305 -22.76 -5.28 -3.88
N LYS A 306 -23.25 -6.08 -4.83
CA LYS A 306 -24.67 -6.14 -5.18
C LYS A 306 -25.52 -6.84 -4.12
N TYR A 307 -24.94 -7.78 -3.41
CA TYR A 307 -25.64 -8.51 -2.35
C TYR A 307 -25.93 -7.62 -1.14
N ASP A 308 -24.89 -6.92 -0.63
CA ASP A 308 -25.03 -6.01 0.51
C ASP A 308 -23.83 -5.05 0.56
N LYS A 309 -24.05 -3.81 0.14
CA LYS A 309 -23.04 -2.76 0.11
C LYS A 309 -22.41 -2.51 1.48
N GLU A 310 -23.24 -2.43 2.53
CA GLU A 310 -22.74 -2.07 3.86
C GLU A 310 -21.87 -3.17 4.45
N LYS A 311 -22.26 -4.43 4.28
CA LYS A 311 -21.43 -5.58 4.68
C LYS A 311 -20.15 -5.64 3.88
N PHE A 312 -20.19 -5.32 2.59
CA PHE A 312 -18.97 -5.26 1.79
C PHE A 312 -18.03 -4.13 2.26
N LEU A 313 -18.54 -2.97 2.61
CA LEU A 313 -17.73 -1.89 3.18
C LEU A 313 -17.11 -2.27 4.53
N GLN A 314 -17.82 -3.03 5.38
CA GLN A 314 -17.25 -3.61 6.60
C GLN A 314 -16.15 -4.64 6.30
N LEU A 315 -16.38 -5.51 5.29
CA LEU A 315 -15.37 -6.48 4.85
C LEU A 315 -14.09 -5.78 4.34
N ASN A 316 -14.22 -4.61 3.72
CA ASN A 316 -13.08 -3.88 3.19
C ASN A 316 -12.06 -3.47 4.28
N GLU A 317 -12.45 -3.34 5.55
CA GLU A 317 -11.55 -3.03 6.67
C GLU A 317 -10.56 -4.16 6.97
N ASN A 318 -11.05 -5.39 6.87
CA ASN A 318 -10.28 -6.60 7.05
C ASN A 318 -10.80 -7.65 6.06
N GLN A 319 -10.04 -7.86 5.00
CA GLN A 319 -10.45 -8.65 3.83
C GLN A 319 -10.27 -10.16 4.01
N THR A 320 -10.04 -10.64 5.23
CA THR A 320 -9.88 -12.07 5.50
C THR A 320 -11.21 -12.82 5.42
N TYR A 321 -11.14 -14.11 5.08
CA TYR A 321 -12.32 -14.99 5.06
C TYR A 321 -12.93 -15.11 6.47
N GLU A 322 -12.11 -15.15 7.52
CA GLU A 322 -12.55 -15.22 8.90
C GLU A 322 -13.39 -13.99 9.30
N ASN A 323 -12.99 -12.80 8.82
CA ASN A 323 -13.78 -11.60 9.03
C ASN A 323 -15.07 -11.60 8.20
N ALA A 324 -15.01 -12.08 6.95
CA ALA A 324 -16.23 -12.28 6.15
C ALA A 324 -17.23 -13.20 6.83
N SER A 325 -16.76 -14.30 7.44
CA SER A 325 -17.61 -15.21 8.21
C SER A 325 -18.26 -14.55 9.44
N LYS A 326 -17.59 -13.58 10.06
CA LYS A 326 -18.19 -12.79 11.16
C LYS A 326 -19.27 -11.83 10.65
N ILE A 327 -19.04 -11.17 9.51
CA ILE A 327 -19.93 -10.15 8.93
C ILE A 327 -21.18 -10.80 8.30
N TYR A 328 -20.99 -11.85 7.51
CA TYR A 328 -22.05 -12.50 6.73
C TYR A 328 -22.66 -13.72 7.44
N GLY A 329 -22.01 -14.24 8.51
CA GLY A 329 -22.40 -15.51 9.14
C GLY A 329 -22.22 -16.69 8.19
N ALA A 330 -23.02 -17.74 8.37
CA ALA A 330 -23.04 -18.91 7.46
C ALA A 330 -23.38 -18.55 6.00
N LYS A 331 -23.97 -17.37 5.78
CA LYS A 331 -24.37 -16.92 4.43
C LYS A 331 -23.20 -16.74 3.47
N ILE A 332 -21.98 -16.50 3.98
CA ILE A 332 -20.81 -16.35 3.09
C ILE A 332 -20.51 -17.63 2.31
N ASP A 333 -20.66 -18.79 2.95
CA ASP A 333 -20.45 -20.08 2.29
C ASP A 333 -21.52 -20.35 1.22
N GLU A 334 -22.79 -20.05 1.50
CA GLU A 334 -23.85 -20.13 0.50
C GLU A 334 -23.60 -19.18 -0.69
N ILE A 335 -23.08 -17.99 -0.43
CA ILE A 335 -22.73 -17.02 -1.50
C ILE A 335 -21.62 -17.61 -2.38
N ILE A 336 -20.58 -18.20 -1.77
CA ILE A 336 -19.47 -18.82 -2.50
C ILE A 336 -19.96 -20.02 -3.32
N GLU A 337 -20.78 -20.89 -2.76
CA GLU A 337 -21.35 -22.04 -3.46
C GLU A 337 -22.21 -21.60 -4.65
N ASN A 338 -23.14 -20.67 -4.44
CA ASN A 338 -23.99 -20.13 -5.50
C ASN A 338 -23.20 -19.43 -6.59
N PHE A 339 -22.13 -18.72 -6.23
CA PHE A 339 -21.24 -18.10 -7.20
C PHE A 339 -20.49 -19.18 -8.02
N THR A 340 -19.96 -20.20 -7.35
CA THR A 340 -19.29 -21.33 -8.01
C THR A 340 -20.21 -22.07 -8.98
N LEU A 341 -21.48 -22.24 -8.65
CA LEU A 341 -22.49 -22.81 -9.54
C LEU A 341 -22.74 -21.94 -10.76
N LYS A 342 -22.73 -20.62 -10.61
CA LYS A 342 -22.85 -19.68 -11.74
C LYS A 342 -21.61 -19.63 -12.64
N LEU A 343 -20.45 -20.04 -12.15
CA LEU A 343 -19.22 -20.10 -12.95
C LEU A 343 -19.14 -21.36 -13.84
N LYS A 344 -19.83 -22.42 -13.48
CA LYS A 344 -19.93 -23.66 -14.26
C LYS A 344 -20.84 -23.48 -15.46
#